data_097091d1d3fad53a4f0c1284850c10cd
#
_entry.id   097091d1d3fad53a4f0c1284850c10cd
#
_cell.length_a   1.000
_cell.length_b   1.000
_cell.length_c   1.000
_cell.angle_alpha   90.00
_cell.angle_beta   90.00
_cell.angle_gamma   90.00
#
_symmetry.space_group_name_H-M   'P 1'
#
loop_
_entity.id
_entity.type
_entity.pdbx_description
1 polymer ?
#
loop_
_entity_poly.entity_id
_entity_poly.type
_entity_poly.pdbx_seq_one_letter_code
_entity_poly.pdbx_strand_id
1 'polypeptide(L)'
;MTEQFIIIILLIALGYLLKRINFIKSADSQVLSTLVLNVTLPSLVIVNLNSANLDLSFSILPIMMLIYGILAKVIMVALFRKYDNHVKGSVGMMAASLNIGLFAYPLVETIWPKNGMIYFGMADIGGAIIMFGVTYFVGSYYSEGSDQFNFKFLGKKLISSIPLVTYIVMFILNMANIHLPKASIDFFTIISKANMPLSMILLGIMLSFRIEKQFLPIAVKYLIVHYGLGCIAGLLVHFFLPTSDDMIKTTLLITWLLPVGVAIIPYSIQFKYKTLPLVGMVTNISIVISIIIIYLSLIHISEPT
;
A
#
# COMPACT_ATOMS: atom_id res chain seq x y z
N MET A 1 3.68 21.59 5.97
CA MET A 1 2.91 20.51 5.36
C MET A 1 2.72 20.70 3.85
N THR A 2 2.21 21.83 3.39
CA THR A 2 1.98 22.11 1.95
C THR A 2 3.26 22.03 1.11
N GLU A 3 4.38 22.59 1.58
CA GLU A 3 5.68 22.53 0.89
C GLU A 3 6.19 21.10 0.72
N GLN A 4 6.08 20.28 1.75
CA GLN A 4 6.49 18.88 1.70
C GLN A 4 5.67 18.08 0.70
N PHE A 5 4.37 18.36 0.62
CA PHE A 5 3.49 17.71 -0.34
C PHE A 5 3.80 18.15 -1.79
N ILE A 6 4.16 19.41 -2.00
CA ILE A 6 4.65 19.91 -3.30
C ILE A 6 5.91 19.15 -3.72
N ILE A 7 6.86 18.92 -2.81
CA ILE A 7 8.07 18.14 -3.10
C ILE A 7 7.72 16.72 -3.56
N ILE A 8 6.77 16.06 -2.91
CA ILE A 8 6.28 14.73 -3.32
C ILE A 8 5.73 14.76 -4.75
N ILE A 9 4.87 15.74 -5.06
CA ILE A 9 4.31 15.90 -6.41
C ILE A 9 5.41 16.16 -7.43
N LEU A 10 6.38 17.01 -7.13
CA LEU A 10 7.51 17.31 -8.01
C LEU A 10 8.37 16.08 -8.29
N LEU A 11 8.62 15.24 -7.29
CA LEU A 11 9.37 13.99 -7.47
C LEU A 11 8.60 12.98 -8.34
N ILE A 12 7.30 12.86 -8.15
CA ILE A 12 6.44 12.03 -9.01
C ILE A 12 6.45 12.57 -10.45
N ALA A 13 6.30 13.89 -10.62
CA ALA A 13 6.35 14.55 -11.92
C ALA A 13 7.72 14.35 -12.60
N LEU A 14 8.82 14.45 -11.84
CA LEU A 14 10.17 14.16 -12.33
C LEU A 14 10.27 12.72 -12.85
N GLY A 15 9.81 11.73 -12.09
CA GLY A 15 9.81 10.34 -12.51
C GLY A 15 9.01 10.12 -13.81
N TYR A 16 7.83 10.74 -13.92
CA TYR A 16 7.03 10.70 -15.13
C TYR A 16 7.73 11.35 -16.32
N LEU A 17 8.38 12.51 -16.10
CA LEU A 17 9.16 13.22 -17.13
C LEU A 17 10.35 12.39 -17.62
N LEU A 18 11.14 11.81 -16.70
CA LEU A 18 12.27 10.95 -17.05
C LEU A 18 11.86 9.77 -17.94
N LYS A 19 10.70 9.16 -17.65
CA LYS A 19 10.12 8.15 -18.53
C LYS A 19 9.70 8.75 -19.89
N ARG A 20 9.07 9.91 -19.88
CA ARG A 20 8.53 10.53 -21.08
C ARG A 20 9.60 10.90 -22.09
N ILE A 21 10.77 11.34 -21.63
CA ILE A 21 11.95 11.65 -22.47
C ILE A 21 12.81 10.43 -22.78
N ASN A 22 12.36 9.22 -22.39
CA ASN A 22 13.10 7.94 -22.55
C ASN A 22 14.48 7.90 -21.84
N PHE A 23 14.72 8.74 -20.83
CA PHE A 23 15.92 8.66 -20.00
C PHE A 23 15.91 7.41 -19.12
N ILE A 24 14.72 7.06 -18.58
CA ILE A 24 14.46 5.80 -17.87
C ILE A 24 13.32 5.09 -18.60
N LYS A 25 13.49 3.80 -18.89
CA LYS A 25 12.43 2.98 -19.52
C LYS A 25 11.49 2.43 -18.46
N SER A 26 10.25 2.15 -18.84
CA SER A 26 9.28 1.50 -17.93
C SER A 26 9.76 0.13 -17.43
N ALA A 27 10.61 -0.58 -18.18
CA ALA A 27 11.23 -1.85 -17.76
C ALA A 27 12.20 -1.66 -16.58
N ASP A 28 12.87 -0.52 -16.49
CA ASP A 28 13.84 -0.23 -15.43
C ASP A 28 13.17 -0.02 -14.07
N SER A 29 11.85 0.23 -14.07
CA SER A 29 11.06 0.36 -12.83
C SER A 29 11.14 -0.88 -11.93
N GLN A 30 11.36 -2.07 -12.51
CA GLN A 30 11.50 -3.31 -11.74
C GLN A 30 12.77 -3.30 -10.88
N VAL A 31 13.88 -2.82 -11.43
CA VAL A 31 15.16 -2.72 -10.70
C VAL A 31 15.02 -1.71 -9.55
N LEU A 32 14.44 -0.54 -9.85
CA LEU A 32 14.22 0.50 -8.86
C LEU A 32 13.26 0.05 -7.76
N SER A 33 12.17 -0.63 -8.12
CA SER A 33 11.22 -1.22 -7.17
C SER A 33 11.91 -2.25 -6.25
N THR A 34 12.78 -3.09 -6.81
CA THR A 34 13.54 -4.08 -6.04
C THR A 34 14.46 -3.40 -5.03
N LEU A 35 15.17 -2.34 -5.45
CA LEU A 35 16.02 -1.56 -4.55
C LEU A 35 15.23 -0.88 -3.43
N VAL A 36 14.12 -0.26 -3.80
CA VAL A 36 13.25 0.42 -2.82
C VAL A 36 12.70 -0.58 -1.81
N LEU A 37 12.04 -1.64 -2.26
CA LEU A 37 11.34 -2.58 -1.38
C LEU A 37 12.28 -3.48 -0.58
N ASN A 38 13.46 -3.82 -1.12
CA ASN A 38 14.31 -4.81 -0.47
C ASN A 38 15.56 -4.21 0.20
N VAL A 39 15.83 -2.92 0.01
CA VAL A 39 17.01 -2.27 0.61
C VAL A 39 16.62 -1.02 1.37
N THR A 40 16.04 0.01 0.69
CA THR A 40 15.83 1.30 1.36
C THR A 40 14.65 1.28 2.33
N LEU A 41 13.55 0.61 2.01
CA LEU A 41 12.41 0.46 2.90
C LEU A 41 12.73 -0.39 4.14
N PRO A 42 13.35 -1.58 4.05
CA PRO A 42 13.81 -2.31 5.23
C PRO A 42 14.74 -1.49 6.12
N SER A 43 15.66 -0.73 5.53
CA SER A 43 16.54 0.17 6.30
C SER A 43 15.77 1.24 7.05
N LEU A 44 14.75 1.83 6.41
CA LEU A 44 13.85 2.81 7.05
C LEU A 44 13.08 2.18 8.22
N VAL A 45 12.56 0.97 8.05
CA VAL A 45 11.87 0.20 9.09
C VAL A 45 12.79 -0.07 10.29
N ILE A 46 14.01 -0.53 10.04
CA ILE A 46 15.01 -0.81 11.10
C ILE A 46 15.27 0.44 11.92
N VAL A 47 15.54 1.57 11.28
CA VAL A 47 15.84 2.83 11.96
C VAL A 47 14.67 3.29 12.83
N ASN A 48 13.44 3.26 12.28
CA ASN A 48 12.27 3.77 12.98
C ASN A 48 11.83 2.86 14.14
N LEU A 49 11.87 1.52 13.96
CA LEU A 49 11.42 0.59 14.99
C LEU A 49 12.48 0.31 16.07
N ASN A 50 13.75 0.57 15.80
CA ASN A 50 14.81 0.31 16.79
C ASN A 50 14.65 1.09 18.09
N SER A 51 14.14 2.32 18.03
CA SER A 51 13.96 3.21 19.19
C SER A 51 12.48 3.52 19.48
N ALA A 52 11.56 2.81 18.86
CA ALA A 52 10.14 3.03 19.06
C ALA A 52 9.68 2.49 20.43
N ASN A 53 8.70 3.17 21.04
CA ASN A 53 8.00 2.63 22.21
C ASN A 53 6.77 1.87 21.72
N LEU A 54 6.91 0.56 21.56
CA LEU A 54 5.84 -0.32 21.12
C LEU A 54 5.16 -0.99 22.31
N ASP A 55 3.85 -1.12 22.23
CA ASP A 55 3.05 -1.90 23.16
C ASP A 55 1.97 -2.72 22.41
N LEU A 56 1.21 -3.54 23.12
CA LEU A 56 0.22 -4.41 22.52
C LEU A 56 -0.97 -3.65 21.91
N SER A 57 -1.17 -2.35 22.20
CA SER A 57 -2.26 -1.56 21.64
C SER A 57 -2.13 -1.40 20.13
N PHE A 58 -0.90 -1.39 19.61
CA PHE A 58 -0.64 -1.34 18.17
C PHE A 58 -1.18 -2.56 17.40
N SER A 59 -1.47 -3.69 18.08
CA SER A 59 -2.05 -4.88 17.44
C SER A 59 -3.45 -4.64 16.86
N ILE A 60 -4.14 -3.59 17.29
CA ILE A 60 -5.42 -3.20 16.71
C ILE A 60 -5.30 -2.84 15.23
N LEU A 61 -4.19 -2.26 14.80
CA LEU A 61 -3.96 -1.84 13.40
C LEU A 61 -3.99 -3.02 12.42
N PRO A 62 -3.16 -4.08 12.58
CA PRO A 62 -3.22 -5.23 11.69
C PRO A 62 -4.56 -5.97 11.76
N ILE A 63 -5.21 -6.02 12.93
CA ILE A 63 -6.53 -6.65 13.09
C ILE A 63 -7.59 -5.88 12.27
N MET A 64 -7.64 -4.56 12.40
CA MET A 64 -8.58 -3.72 11.66
C MET A 64 -8.33 -3.77 10.15
N MET A 65 -7.05 -3.84 9.73
CA MET A 65 -6.69 -4.04 8.33
C MET A 65 -7.18 -5.38 7.79
N LEU A 66 -7.10 -6.46 8.57
CA LEU A 66 -7.62 -7.78 8.17
C LEU A 66 -9.15 -7.75 8.05
N ILE A 67 -9.84 -7.21 9.05
CA ILE A 67 -11.31 -7.10 9.03
C ILE A 67 -11.77 -6.29 7.81
N TYR A 68 -11.24 -5.09 7.64
CA TYR A 68 -11.55 -4.25 6.48
C TYR A 68 -11.23 -4.92 5.17
N GLY A 69 -10.04 -5.53 5.07
CA GLY A 69 -9.59 -6.17 3.85
C GLY A 69 -10.49 -7.31 3.39
N ILE A 70 -10.93 -8.17 4.32
CA ILE A 70 -11.86 -9.27 4.02
C ILE A 70 -13.23 -8.73 3.63
N LEU A 71 -13.79 -7.80 4.43
CA LEU A 71 -15.11 -7.21 4.17
C LEU A 71 -15.15 -6.46 2.83
N ALA A 72 -14.14 -5.64 2.54
CA ALA A 72 -14.07 -4.89 1.29
C ALA A 72 -14.02 -5.82 0.07
N LYS A 73 -13.28 -6.94 0.13
CA LYS A 73 -13.24 -7.93 -0.95
C LYS A 73 -14.59 -8.61 -1.15
N VAL A 74 -15.24 -9.03 -0.07
CA VAL A 74 -16.57 -9.66 -0.13
C VAL A 74 -17.59 -8.70 -0.74
N ILE A 75 -17.65 -7.45 -0.25
CA ILE A 75 -18.57 -6.43 -0.76
C ILE A 75 -18.28 -6.13 -2.23
N MET A 76 -17.01 -5.95 -2.60
CA MET A 76 -16.62 -5.67 -3.99
C MET A 76 -17.06 -6.79 -4.93
N VAL A 77 -16.75 -8.04 -4.62
CA VAL A 77 -17.16 -9.20 -5.43
C VAL A 77 -18.69 -9.28 -5.52
N ALA A 78 -19.41 -9.05 -4.42
CA ALA A 78 -20.88 -9.08 -4.41
C ALA A 78 -21.49 -7.99 -5.30
N LEU A 79 -20.95 -6.76 -5.29
CA LEU A 79 -21.40 -5.65 -6.14
C LEU A 79 -21.11 -5.89 -7.63
N PHE A 80 -20.11 -6.70 -7.94
CA PHE A 80 -19.73 -7.06 -9.30
C PHE A 80 -20.19 -8.48 -9.71
N ARG A 81 -21.11 -9.11 -8.97
CA ARG A 81 -21.58 -10.50 -9.22
C ARG A 81 -22.16 -10.75 -10.62
N LYS A 82 -22.65 -9.71 -11.29
CA LYS A 82 -23.23 -9.82 -12.65
C LYS A 82 -22.18 -9.85 -13.77
N TYR A 83 -20.92 -9.57 -13.47
CA TYR A 83 -19.82 -9.60 -14.43
C TYR A 83 -19.21 -11.02 -14.51
N ASP A 84 -18.41 -11.24 -15.55
CA ASP A 84 -17.66 -12.48 -15.73
C ASP A 84 -16.59 -12.71 -14.64
N ASN A 85 -16.00 -13.89 -14.63
CA ASN A 85 -15.01 -14.26 -13.62
C ASN A 85 -13.72 -13.42 -13.71
N HIS A 86 -13.31 -12.99 -14.91
CA HIS A 86 -12.13 -12.15 -15.05
C HIS A 86 -12.34 -10.78 -14.38
N VAL A 87 -13.50 -10.16 -14.55
CA VAL A 87 -13.84 -8.91 -13.87
C VAL A 87 -13.97 -9.13 -12.37
N LYS A 88 -14.74 -10.13 -11.91
CA LYS A 88 -14.90 -10.44 -10.47
C LYS A 88 -13.57 -10.68 -9.78
N GLY A 89 -12.71 -11.47 -10.38
CA GLY A 89 -11.38 -11.75 -9.85
C GLY A 89 -10.50 -10.50 -9.80
N SER A 90 -10.49 -9.70 -10.86
CA SER A 90 -9.69 -8.47 -10.88
C SER A 90 -10.15 -7.46 -9.85
N VAL A 91 -11.46 -7.15 -9.75
CA VAL A 91 -11.98 -6.21 -8.76
C VAL A 91 -11.82 -6.73 -7.33
N GLY A 92 -11.99 -8.04 -7.13
CA GLY A 92 -11.75 -8.68 -5.84
C GLY A 92 -10.28 -8.68 -5.42
N MET A 93 -9.35 -8.90 -6.36
CA MET A 93 -7.92 -8.77 -6.07
C MET A 93 -7.54 -7.32 -5.74
N MET A 94 -8.03 -6.34 -6.49
CA MET A 94 -7.74 -4.92 -6.26
C MET A 94 -8.32 -4.40 -4.95
N ALA A 95 -9.49 -4.89 -4.51
CA ALA A 95 -10.14 -4.44 -3.28
C ALA A 95 -9.24 -4.60 -2.06
N ALA A 96 -9.04 -3.53 -1.31
CA ALA A 96 -8.19 -3.47 -0.12
C ALA A 96 -6.75 -4.01 -0.30
N SER A 97 -6.28 -4.10 -1.54
CA SER A 97 -4.88 -4.37 -1.85
C SER A 97 -4.16 -3.04 -2.02
N LEU A 98 -3.75 -2.44 -0.92
CA LEU A 98 -3.36 -1.04 -0.83
C LEU A 98 -1.86 -0.85 -1.05
N ASN A 99 -1.47 0.27 -1.64
CA ASN A 99 -0.07 0.58 -1.95
C ASN A 99 0.61 1.25 -0.74
N ILE A 100 0.84 0.49 0.33
CA ILE A 100 1.50 1.02 1.52
C ILE A 100 3.01 1.22 1.25
N GLY A 101 3.68 0.21 0.71
CA GLY A 101 5.13 0.20 0.55
C GLY A 101 5.71 1.32 -0.31
N LEU A 102 5.15 1.55 -1.50
CA LEU A 102 5.69 2.53 -2.44
C LEU A 102 5.02 3.91 -2.35
N PHE A 103 3.81 3.98 -1.78
CA PHE A 103 3.04 5.21 -1.74
C PHE A 103 2.93 5.78 -0.31
N ALA A 104 2.47 4.98 0.66
CA ALA A 104 2.20 5.50 1.99
C ALA A 104 3.49 5.82 2.76
N TYR A 105 4.50 4.95 2.76
CA TYR A 105 5.69 5.17 3.58
C TYR A 105 6.44 6.46 3.27
N PRO A 106 6.71 6.82 2.00
CA PRO A 106 7.35 8.10 1.70
C PRO A 106 6.51 9.31 2.12
N LEU A 107 5.19 9.20 2.00
CA LEU A 107 4.25 10.23 2.43
C LEU A 107 4.28 10.39 3.96
N VAL A 108 4.20 9.27 4.67
CA VAL A 108 4.20 9.18 6.13
C VAL A 108 5.50 9.68 6.74
N GLU A 109 6.65 9.29 6.16
CA GLU A 109 7.98 9.78 6.56
C GLU A 109 8.07 11.32 6.49
N THR A 110 7.40 11.89 5.51
CA THR A 110 7.40 13.33 5.28
C THR A 110 6.44 14.07 6.22
N ILE A 111 5.26 13.52 6.49
CA ILE A 111 4.18 14.18 7.26
C ILE A 111 4.32 13.93 8.76
N TRP A 112 4.62 12.69 9.14
CA TRP A 112 4.76 12.26 10.54
C TRP A 112 6.13 11.60 10.80
N PRO A 113 7.24 12.38 10.71
CA PRO A 113 8.60 11.82 10.71
C PRO A 113 9.00 11.10 12.02
N LYS A 114 8.31 11.36 13.13
CA LYS A 114 8.64 10.77 14.42
C LYS A 114 8.01 9.39 14.63
N ASN A 115 6.69 9.30 14.43
CA ASN A 115 5.92 8.12 14.84
C ASN A 115 5.15 7.47 13.69
N GLY A 116 4.86 8.18 12.60
CA GLY A 116 4.00 7.68 11.53
C GLY A 116 4.42 6.32 10.98
N MET A 117 5.73 6.10 10.82
CA MET A 117 6.26 4.84 10.30
C MET A 117 5.89 3.62 11.17
N ILE A 118 5.74 3.80 12.50
CA ILE A 118 5.35 2.73 13.41
C ILE A 118 3.90 2.33 13.12
N TYR A 119 3.00 3.30 13.11
CA TYR A 119 1.56 3.06 12.90
C TYR A 119 1.28 2.46 11.52
N PHE A 120 1.82 3.06 10.47
CA PHE A 120 1.63 2.53 9.12
C PHE A 120 2.32 1.19 8.90
N GLY A 121 3.46 0.94 9.55
CA GLY A 121 4.12 -0.36 9.54
C GLY A 121 3.28 -1.45 10.19
N MET A 122 2.66 -1.16 11.34
CA MET A 122 1.75 -2.11 11.99
C MET A 122 0.51 -2.37 11.11
N ALA A 123 -0.05 -1.35 10.47
CA ALA A 123 -1.14 -1.52 9.50
C ALA A 123 -0.70 -2.38 8.30
N ASP A 124 0.54 -2.21 7.82
CA ASP A 124 1.08 -2.96 6.68
C ASP A 124 1.24 -4.46 6.97
N ILE A 125 1.46 -4.87 8.22
CA ILE A 125 1.46 -6.29 8.59
C ILE A 125 0.12 -6.94 8.22
N GLY A 126 -1.01 -6.30 8.57
CA GLY A 126 -2.35 -6.76 8.17
C GLY A 126 -2.56 -6.65 6.66
N GLY A 127 -2.11 -5.55 6.05
CA GLY A 127 -2.14 -5.32 4.60
C GLY A 127 -1.38 -6.39 3.81
N ALA A 128 -0.22 -6.82 4.30
CA ALA A 128 0.58 -7.87 3.66
C ALA A 128 -0.13 -9.24 3.70
N ILE A 129 -0.80 -9.58 4.82
CA ILE A 129 -1.60 -10.80 4.91
C ILE A 129 -2.76 -10.75 3.90
N ILE A 130 -3.44 -9.60 3.77
CA ILE A 130 -4.47 -9.40 2.75
C ILE A 130 -3.88 -9.53 1.35
N MET A 131 -2.77 -8.85 1.05
CA MET A 131 -2.16 -8.81 -0.27
C MET A 131 -1.64 -10.20 -0.70
N PHE A 132 -0.87 -10.86 0.14
CA PHE A 132 -0.24 -12.13 -0.21
C PHE A 132 -1.16 -13.33 0.04
N GLY A 133 -2.11 -13.22 0.98
CA GLY A 133 -3.05 -14.28 1.34
C GLY A 133 -4.38 -14.19 0.61
N VAL A 134 -5.23 -13.31 1.08
CA VAL A 134 -6.63 -13.25 0.62
C VAL A 134 -6.73 -12.83 -0.85
N THR A 135 -5.87 -11.88 -1.29
CA THR A 135 -5.82 -11.45 -2.69
C THR A 135 -5.39 -12.58 -3.62
N TYR A 136 -4.36 -13.34 -3.23
CA TYR A 136 -3.92 -14.51 -3.98
C TYR A 136 -5.03 -15.57 -4.07
N PHE A 137 -5.73 -15.83 -2.95
CA PHE A 137 -6.87 -16.74 -2.93
C PHE A 137 -7.97 -16.29 -3.90
N VAL A 138 -8.38 -15.03 -3.86
CA VAL A 138 -9.40 -14.48 -4.77
C VAL A 138 -8.96 -14.60 -6.22
N GLY A 139 -7.70 -14.25 -6.51
CA GLY A 139 -7.15 -14.38 -7.86
C GLY A 139 -7.14 -15.81 -8.37
N SER A 140 -6.73 -16.76 -7.55
CA SER A 140 -6.76 -18.19 -7.89
C SER A 140 -8.18 -18.71 -8.10
N TYR A 141 -9.12 -18.35 -7.22
CA TYR A 141 -10.51 -18.84 -7.25
C TYR A 141 -11.27 -18.45 -8.52
N TYR A 142 -11.09 -17.22 -9.02
CA TYR A 142 -11.75 -16.73 -10.23
C TYR A 142 -10.95 -16.98 -11.52
N SER A 143 -9.74 -17.53 -11.44
CA SER A 143 -8.93 -17.84 -12.63
C SER A 143 -9.49 -19.04 -13.40
N GLU A 144 -9.26 -19.07 -14.72
CA GLU A 144 -9.63 -20.21 -15.58
C GLU A 144 -8.64 -21.39 -15.46
N GLY A 145 -7.58 -21.25 -14.65
CA GLY A 145 -6.53 -22.25 -14.49
C GLY A 145 -6.73 -23.17 -13.28
N SER A 146 -6.09 -24.34 -13.33
CA SER A 146 -6.07 -25.31 -12.24
C SER A 146 -5.11 -24.96 -11.10
N ASP A 147 -4.69 -23.71 -10.99
CA ASP A 147 -3.81 -23.28 -9.91
C ASP A 147 -4.58 -23.26 -8.59
N GLN A 148 -4.60 -24.44 -7.95
CA GLN A 148 -5.22 -24.60 -6.65
C GLN A 148 -4.52 -23.72 -5.62
N PHE A 149 -5.31 -23.12 -4.72
CA PHE A 149 -4.81 -22.38 -3.58
C PHE A 149 -3.81 -23.24 -2.79
N ASN A 150 -2.59 -22.75 -2.65
CA ASN A 150 -1.51 -23.49 -2.00
C ASN A 150 -1.00 -22.73 -0.77
N PHE A 151 -1.35 -23.21 0.43
CA PHE A 151 -0.90 -22.65 1.69
C PHE A 151 0.63 -22.58 1.82
N LYS A 152 1.35 -23.56 1.26
CA LYS A 152 2.82 -23.57 1.26
C LYS A 152 3.38 -22.43 0.41
N PHE A 153 2.75 -22.15 -0.73
CA PHE A 153 3.11 -21.02 -1.59
C PHE A 153 2.85 -19.68 -0.87
N LEU A 154 1.71 -19.56 -0.19
CA LEU A 154 1.38 -18.39 0.63
C LEU A 154 2.42 -18.16 1.72
N GLY A 155 2.72 -19.17 2.53
CA GLY A 155 3.75 -19.07 3.58
C GLY A 155 5.10 -18.66 3.01
N LYS A 156 5.51 -19.24 1.87
CA LYS A 156 6.73 -18.86 1.19
C LYS A 156 6.73 -17.39 0.74
N LYS A 157 5.61 -16.89 0.21
CA LYS A 157 5.47 -15.47 -0.21
C LYS A 157 5.59 -14.52 0.97
N LEU A 158 4.92 -14.81 2.08
CA LEU A 158 4.99 -14.00 3.31
C LEU A 158 6.43 -13.93 3.85
N ILE A 159 7.09 -15.09 3.99
CA ILE A 159 8.47 -15.17 4.49
C ILE A 159 9.47 -14.56 3.49
N SER A 160 9.18 -14.56 2.21
CA SER A 160 10.03 -13.95 1.18
C SER A 160 9.83 -12.44 1.04
N SER A 161 8.84 -11.85 1.71
CA SER A 161 8.65 -10.40 1.73
C SER A 161 9.63 -9.76 2.71
N ILE A 162 10.74 -9.23 2.20
CA ILE A 162 11.78 -8.59 3.01
C ILE A 162 11.20 -7.48 3.90
N PRO A 163 10.34 -6.55 3.41
CA PRO A 163 9.74 -5.54 4.27
C PRO A 163 8.93 -6.16 5.42
N LEU A 164 8.05 -7.12 5.13
CA LEU A 164 7.22 -7.77 6.14
C LEU A 164 8.07 -8.48 7.19
N VAL A 165 9.06 -9.26 6.77
CA VAL A 165 9.98 -9.95 7.68
C VAL A 165 10.74 -8.95 8.55
N THR A 166 11.20 -7.84 7.96
CA THR A 166 11.88 -6.77 8.71
C THR A 166 10.97 -6.15 9.76
N TYR A 167 9.70 -5.87 9.44
CA TYR A 167 8.73 -5.38 10.43
C TYR A 167 8.55 -6.37 11.58
N ILE A 168 8.32 -7.65 11.27
CA ILE A 168 8.10 -8.69 12.28
C ILE A 168 9.35 -8.84 13.18
N VAL A 169 10.53 -8.93 12.58
CA VAL A 169 11.79 -9.07 13.33
C VAL A 169 12.03 -7.85 14.21
N MET A 170 11.91 -6.64 13.67
CA MET A 170 12.14 -5.42 14.44
C MET A 170 11.09 -5.23 15.54
N PHE A 171 9.82 -5.62 15.30
CA PHE A 171 8.79 -5.62 16.33
C PHE A 171 9.16 -6.57 17.49
N ILE A 172 9.59 -7.81 17.19
CA ILE A 172 9.99 -8.79 18.20
C ILE A 172 11.21 -8.29 18.98
N LEU A 173 12.24 -7.77 18.31
CA LEU A 173 13.43 -7.23 18.96
C LEU A 173 13.09 -6.05 19.87
N ASN A 174 12.24 -5.15 19.43
CA ASN A 174 11.80 -4.00 20.22
C ASN A 174 11.02 -4.43 21.46
N MET A 175 10.05 -5.35 21.32
CA MET A 175 9.30 -5.91 22.46
C MET A 175 10.19 -6.65 23.45
N ALA A 176 11.30 -7.23 22.99
CA ALA A 176 12.31 -7.85 23.84
C ALA A 176 13.32 -6.84 24.44
N ASN A 177 13.15 -5.53 24.17
CA ASN A 177 14.10 -4.47 24.53
C ASN A 177 15.53 -4.71 24.00
N ILE A 178 15.64 -5.36 22.82
CA ILE A 178 16.91 -5.60 22.14
C ILE A 178 17.10 -4.52 21.08
N HIS A 179 18.07 -3.66 21.28
CA HIS A 179 18.39 -2.57 20.35
C HIS A 179 19.65 -2.88 19.54
N LEU A 180 19.64 -2.51 18.27
CA LEU A 180 20.79 -2.66 17.40
C LEU A 180 21.90 -1.68 17.79
N PRO A 181 23.18 -2.05 17.61
CA PRO A 181 24.31 -1.15 17.86
C PRO A 181 24.25 0.13 17.03
N LYS A 182 24.77 1.23 17.59
CA LYS A 182 24.78 2.54 16.94
C LYS A 182 25.36 2.50 15.51
N ALA A 183 26.48 1.82 15.31
CA ALA A 183 27.11 1.72 14.00
C ALA A 183 26.19 1.08 12.93
N SER A 184 25.38 0.08 13.32
CA SER A 184 24.39 -0.53 12.43
C SER A 184 23.27 0.47 12.11
N ILE A 185 22.77 1.21 13.10
CA ILE A 185 21.73 2.22 12.90
C ILE A 185 22.24 3.36 12.02
N ASP A 186 23.47 3.83 12.22
CA ASP A 186 24.08 4.87 11.36
C ASP A 186 24.17 4.41 9.89
N PHE A 187 24.55 3.14 9.65
CA PHE A 187 24.57 2.54 8.31
C PHE A 187 23.17 2.52 7.68
N PHE A 188 22.17 1.98 8.38
CA PHE A 188 20.80 1.93 7.88
C PHE A 188 20.19 3.32 7.70
N THR A 189 20.56 4.30 8.52
CA THR A 189 20.11 5.70 8.39
C THR A 189 20.57 6.32 7.07
N ILE A 190 21.79 6.05 6.63
CA ILE A 190 22.27 6.55 5.32
C ILE A 190 21.43 5.97 4.18
N ILE A 191 21.15 4.68 4.22
CA ILE A 191 20.38 4.00 3.15
C ILE A 191 18.91 4.45 3.18
N SER A 192 18.32 4.57 4.36
CA SER A 192 16.90 4.94 4.51
C SER A 192 16.55 6.29 3.90
N LYS A 193 17.48 7.26 3.93
CA LYS A 193 17.28 8.60 3.32
C LYS A 193 16.96 8.56 1.83
N ALA A 194 17.38 7.50 1.14
CA ALA A 194 17.07 7.31 -0.28
C ALA A 194 15.64 6.79 -0.51
N ASN A 195 14.94 6.29 0.53
CA ASN A 195 13.64 5.63 0.35
C ASN A 195 12.60 6.56 -0.26
N MET A 196 12.37 7.71 0.35
CA MET A 196 11.34 8.67 -0.07
C MET A 196 11.57 9.15 -1.52
N PRO A 197 12.73 9.72 -1.90
CA PRO A 197 12.90 10.22 -3.26
C PRO A 197 12.85 9.12 -4.32
N LEU A 198 13.45 7.96 -4.08
CA LEU A 198 13.42 6.85 -5.02
C LEU A 198 12.00 6.28 -5.21
N SER A 199 11.22 6.15 -4.14
CA SER A 199 9.84 5.68 -4.21
C SER A 199 8.95 6.63 -5.00
N MET A 200 9.07 7.95 -4.79
CA MET A 200 8.26 8.94 -5.50
C MET A 200 8.62 9.01 -6.98
N ILE A 201 9.91 8.97 -7.32
CA ILE A 201 10.36 8.89 -8.72
C ILE A 201 9.86 7.59 -9.36
N LEU A 202 9.95 6.46 -8.66
CA LEU A 202 9.44 5.18 -9.13
C LEU A 202 7.93 5.23 -9.42
N LEU A 203 7.13 5.81 -8.53
CA LEU A 203 5.70 6.00 -8.78
C LEU A 203 5.47 6.81 -10.05
N GLY A 204 6.22 7.88 -10.26
CA GLY A 204 6.14 8.68 -11.49
C GLY A 204 6.47 7.87 -12.76
N ILE A 205 7.53 7.04 -12.71
CA ILE A 205 7.89 6.16 -13.83
C ILE A 205 6.77 5.14 -14.11
N MET A 206 6.12 4.64 -13.08
CA MET A 206 5.04 3.66 -13.21
C MET A 206 3.72 4.28 -13.71
N LEU A 207 3.50 5.59 -13.53
CA LEU A 207 2.29 6.26 -14.02
C LEU A 207 2.08 6.07 -15.53
N SER A 208 0.88 5.65 -15.92
CA SER A 208 0.46 5.51 -17.30
C SER A 208 -0.99 6.00 -17.45
N PHE A 209 -1.20 6.98 -18.29
CA PHE A 209 -2.54 7.55 -18.55
C PHE A 209 -3.24 6.89 -19.74
N ARG A 210 -3.04 5.58 -19.93
CA ARG A 210 -3.78 4.81 -20.93
C ARG A 210 -5.18 4.53 -20.42
N ILE A 211 -6.19 5.03 -21.13
CA ILE A 211 -7.60 4.80 -20.82
C ILE A 211 -8.14 3.76 -21.79
N GLU A 212 -8.50 2.61 -21.27
CA GLU A 212 -9.16 1.53 -22.00
C GLU A 212 -10.67 1.75 -21.94
N LYS A 213 -11.24 2.38 -22.98
CA LYS A 213 -12.64 2.82 -23.02
C LYS A 213 -13.64 1.72 -22.67
N GLN A 214 -13.39 0.48 -23.10
CA GLN A 214 -14.23 -0.68 -22.80
C GLN A 214 -14.34 -0.99 -21.30
N PHE A 215 -13.33 -0.68 -20.51
CA PHE A 215 -13.30 -0.93 -19.05
C PHE A 215 -13.65 0.30 -18.23
N LEU A 216 -13.85 1.46 -18.85
CA LEU A 216 -14.08 2.71 -18.13
C LEU A 216 -15.29 2.66 -17.17
N PRO A 217 -16.47 2.11 -17.53
CA PRO A 217 -17.59 2.01 -16.61
C PRO A 217 -17.30 1.12 -15.40
N ILE A 218 -16.54 0.03 -15.61
CA ILE A 218 -16.13 -0.89 -14.55
C ILE A 218 -15.14 -0.19 -13.61
N ALA A 219 -14.16 0.51 -14.17
CA ALA A 219 -13.17 1.25 -13.40
C ALA A 219 -13.79 2.36 -12.54
N VAL A 220 -14.69 3.15 -13.11
CA VAL A 220 -15.40 4.22 -12.39
C VAL A 220 -16.23 3.63 -11.25
N LYS A 221 -17.03 2.59 -11.52
CA LYS A 221 -17.79 1.88 -10.48
C LYS A 221 -16.88 1.35 -9.37
N TYR A 222 -15.75 0.71 -9.74
CA TYR A 222 -14.79 0.21 -8.78
C TYR A 222 -14.23 1.34 -7.89
N LEU A 223 -13.78 2.44 -8.49
CA LEU A 223 -13.17 3.55 -7.75
C LEU A 223 -14.17 4.21 -6.79
N ILE A 224 -15.43 4.40 -7.21
CA ILE A 224 -16.49 4.92 -6.33
C ILE A 224 -16.69 3.99 -5.12
N VAL A 225 -16.75 2.68 -5.34
CA VAL A 225 -16.92 1.70 -4.25
C VAL A 225 -15.66 1.66 -3.37
N HIS A 226 -14.47 1.67 -3.95
CA HIS A 226 -13.20 1.62 -3.23
C HIS A 226 -13.07 2.80 -2.24
N TYR A 227 -13.19 4.03 -2.74
CA TYR A 227 -13.07 5.22 -1.88
C TYR A 227 -14.30 5.40 -0.97
N GLY A 228 -15.49 5.03 -1.43
CA GLY A 228 -16.71 5.04 -0.62
C GLY A 228 -16.59 4.11 0.60
N LEU A 229 -16.12 2.88 0.40
CA LEU A 229 -15.87 1.94 1.50
C LEU A 229 -14.78 2.45 2.45
N GLY A 230 -13.69 3.01 1.92
CA GLY A 230 -12.62 3.60 2.72
C GLY A 230 -13.11 4.75 3.59
N CYS A 231 -13.87 5.68 3.02
CA CYS A 231 -14.48 6.80 3.76
C CYS A 231 -15.45 6.31 4.84
N ILE A 232 -16.36 5.40 4.50
CA ILE A 232 -17.36 4.88 5.46
C ILE A 232 -16.63 4.15 6.60
N ALA A 233 -15.69 3.27 6.31
CA ALA A 233 -14.92 2.56 7.32
C ALA A 233 -14.10 3.52 8.20
N GLY A 234 -13.46 4.54 7.59
CA GLY A 234 -12.73 5.57 8.31
C GLY A 234 -13.62 6.37 9.27
N LEU A 235 -14.82 6.78 8.82
CA LEU A 235 -15.79 7.46 9.68
C LEU A 235 -16.28 6.55 10.81
N LEU A 236 -16.56 5.28 10.53
CA LEU A 236 -16.97 4.32 11.57
C LEU A 236 -15.86 4.17 12.63
N VAL A 237 -14.60 4.05 12.23
CA VAL A 237 -13.48 4.00 13.16
C VAL A 237 -13.35 5.31 13.95
N HIS A 238 -13.47 6.44 13.28
CA HIS A 238 -13.36 7.74 13.94
C HIS A 238 -14.38 7.92 15.09
N PHE A 239 -15.62 7.53 14.86
CA PHE A 239 -16.71 7.72 15.85
C PHE A 239 -16.86 6.56 16.84
N PHE A 240 -16.57 5.32 16.45
CA PHE A 240 -16.90 4.14 17.24
C PHE A 240 -15.70 3.37 17.79
N LEU A 241 -14.48 3.59 17.29
CA LEU A 241 -13.32 2.90 17.86
C LEU A 241 -12.96 3.50 19.23
N PRO A 242 -13.03 2.69 20.32
CA PRO A 242 -12.76 3.16 21.66
C PRO A 242 -11.25 3.29 21.93
N THR A 243 -10.59 4.22 21.27
CA THR A 243 -9.19 4.56 21.49
C THR A 243 -9.03 6.06 21.67
N SER A 244 -8.17 6.46 22.59
CA SER A 244 -7.74 7.84 22.77
C SER A 244 -6.57 8.24 21.87
N ASP A 245 -6.00 7.27 21.16
CA ASP A 245 -4.89 7.52 20.23
C ASP A 245 -5.43 7.89 18.84
N ASP A 246 -5.46 9.18 18.54
CA ASP A 246 -5.95 9.71 17.27
C ASP A 246 -5.07 9.29 16.09
N MET A 247 -3.79 8.94 16.34
CA MET A 247 -2.91 8.46 15.27
C MET A 247 -3.34 7.07 14.77
N ILE A 248 -3.90 6.20 15.62
CA ILE A 248 -4.52 4.93 15.20
C ILE A 248 -5.66 5.20 14.21
N LYS A 249 -6.59 6.10 14.56
CA LYS A 249 -7.74 6.45 13.71
C LYS A 249 -7.30 7.06 12.39
N THR A 250 -6.36 7.99 12.45
CA THR A 250 -5.78 8.67 11.27
C THR A 250 -5.09 7.67 10.35
N THR A 251 -4.30 6.76 10.91
CA THR A 251 -3.61 5.72 10.14
C THR A 251 -4.58 4.83 9.39
N LEU A 252 -5.63 4.34 10.06
CA LEU A 252 -6.65 3.48 9.43
C LEU A 252 -7.39 4.23 8.32
N LEU A 253 -7.86 5.47 8.59
CA LEU A 253 -8.54 6.28 7.59
C LEU A 253 -7.67 6.48 6.35
N ILE A 254 -6.44 6.97 6.53
CA ILE A 254 -5.54 7.24 5.41
C ILE A 254 -5.18 5.96 4.68
N THR A 255 -4.90 4.88 5.40
CA THR A 255 -4.55 3.60 4.77
C THR A 255 -5.68 3.08 3.88
N TRP A 256 -6.93 3.19 4.29
CA TRP A 256 -8.08 2.75 3.49
C TRP A 256 -8.40 3.65 2.29
N LEU A 257 -7.80 4.84 2.22
CA LEU A 257 -7.88 5.76 1.08
C LEU A 257 -6.64 5.70 0.17
N LEU A 258 -5.71 4.79 0.44
CA LEU A 258 -4.53 4.57 -0.39
C LEU A 258 -4.90 4.02 -1.77
N PRO A 259 -4.06 4.27 -2.78
CA PRO A 259 -4.28 3.70 -4.11
C PRO A 259 -4.12 2.18 -4.11
N VAL A 260 -4.65 1.56 -5.15
CA VAL A 260 -4.47 0.14 -5.41
C VAL A 260 -2.99 -0.18 -5.59
N GLY A 261 -2.52 -1.23 -4.90
CA GLY A 261 -1.14 -1.67 -4.95
C GLY A 261 -0.74 -2.23 -6.30
N VAL A 262 0.41 -1.81 -6.80
CA VAL A 262 0.96 -2.29 -8.08
C VAL A 262 1.27 -3.80 -8.09
N ALA A 263 1.37 -4.42 -6.92
CA ALA A 263 1.58 -5.87 -6.77
C ALA A 263 0.43 -6.74 -7.32
N ILE A 264 -0.73 -6.13 -7.64
CA ILE A 264 -1.84 -6.83 -8.30
C ILE A 264 -1.54 -7.16 -9.77
N ILE A 265 -0.70 -6.37 -10.44
CA ILE A 265 -0.33 -6.58 -11.84
C ILE A 265 0.34 -7.94 -12.05
N PRO A 266 1.39 -8.33 -11.31
CA PRO A 266 1.96 -9.67 -11.37
C PRO A 266 0.95 -10.80 -11.13
N TYR A 267 0.00 -10.64 -10.19
CA TYR A 267 -1.03 -11.64 -9.97
C TYR A 267 -1.98 -11.77 -11.17
N SER A 268 -2.37 -10.64 -11.78
CA SER A 268 -3.21 -10.65 -12.97
C SER A 268 -2.53 -11.36 -14.15
N ILE A 269 -1.20 -11.23 -14.28
CA ILE A 269 -0.41 -11.94 -15.29
C ILE A 269 -0.31 -13.44 -14.94
N GLN A 270 0.02 -13.77 -13.69
CA GLN A 270 0.15 -15.15 -13.20
C GLN A 270 -1.13 -15.95 -13.42
N PHE A 271 -2.28 -15.35 -13.10
CA PHE A 271 -3.61 -15.97 -13.24
C PHE A 271 -4.22 -15.76 -14.63
N LYS A 272 -3.47 -15.20 -15.59
CA LYS A 272 -3.88 -15.03 -17.00
C LYS A 272 -5.20 -14.25 -17.16
N TYR A 273 -5.42 -13.21 -16.35
CA TYR A 273 -6.62 -12.38 -16.44
C TYR A 273 -6.65 -11.56 -17.73
N LYS A 274 -7.72 -11.69 -18.52
CA LYS A 274 -7.96 -10.86 -19.72
C LYS A 274 -8.21 -9.39 -19.38
N THR A 275 -8.50 -9.09 -18.13
CA THR A 275 -8.75 -7.75 -17.57
C THR A 275 -7.49 -7.06 -17.02
N LEU A 276 -6.28 -7.53 -17.38
CA LEU A 276 -5.03 -6.85 -17.02
C LEU A 276 -5.02 -5.34 -17.38
N PRO A 277 -5.56 -4.89 -18.54
CA PRO A 277 -5.65 -3.47 -18.85
C PRO A 277 -6.55 -2.69 -17.86
N LEU A 278 -7.64 -3.30 -17.38
CA LEU A 278 -8.48 -2.72 -16.32
C LEU A 278 -7.68 -2.51 -15.03
N VAL A 279 -6.93 -3.53 -14.59
CA VAL A 279 -6.10 -3.46 -13.38
C VAL A 279 -5.07 -2.33 -13.49
N GLY A 280 -4.34 -2.26 -14.61
CA GLY A 280 -3.37 -1.19 -14.85
C GLY A 280 -4.00 0.21 -14.85
N MET A 281 -5.15 0.37 -15.51
CA MET A 281 -5.88 1.65 -15.55
C MET A 281 -6.34 2.07 -14.15
N VAL A 282 -6.97 1.18 -13.39
CA VAL A 282 -7.48 1.47 -12.04
C VAL A 282 -6.32 1.80 -11.09
N THR A 283 -5.24 1.03 -11.12
CA THR A 283 -4.04 1.30 -10.30
C THR A 283 -3.51 2.71 -10.55
N ASN A 284 -3.37 3.11 -11.81
CA ASN A 284 -2.85 4.44 -12.17
C ASN A 284 -3.81 5.58 -11.78
N ILE A 285 -5.11 5.44 -12.06
CA ILE A 285 -6.10 6.46 -11.69
C ILE A 285 -6.20 6.59 -10.18
N SER A 286 -6.16 5.48 -9.45
CA SER A 286 -6.21 5.51 -7.97
C SER A 286 -5.03 6.26 -7.35
N ILE A 287 -3.83 6.21 -7.93
CA ILE A 287 -2.69 7.01 -7.44
C ILE A 287 -3.03 8.51 -7.47
N VAL A 288 -3.56 9.00 -8.57
CA VAL A 288 -3.91 10.42 -8.72
C VAL A 288 -5.04 10.82 -7.75
N ILE A 289 -6.09 9.99 -7.66
CA ILE A 289 -7.22 10.26 -6.76
C ILE A 289 -6.77 10.24 -5.29
N SER A 290 -5.97 9.25 -4.88
CA SER A 290 -5.46 9.16 -3.50
C SER A 290 -4.57 10.35 -3.14
N ILE A 291 -3.73 10.84 -4.04
CA ILE A 291 -2.95 12.07 -3.82
C ILE A 291 -3.89 13.22 -3.46
N ILE A 292 -4.94 13.42 -4.24
CA ILE A 292 -5.90 14.53 -4.04
C ILE A 292 -6.66 14.35 -2.70
N ILE A 293 -7.22 13.16 -2.47
CA ILE A 293 -8.03 12.89 -1.27
C ILE A 293 -7.19 13.02 0.00
N ILE A 294 -6.00 12.44 0.02
CA ILE A 294 -5.13 12.48 1.19
C ILE A 294 -4.66 13.92 1.45
N TYR A 295 -4.30 14.67 0.40
CA TYR A 295 -3.95 16.08 0.56
C TYR A 295 -5.08 16.90 1.19
N LEU A 296 -6.30 16.75 0.69
CA LEU A 296 -7.47 17.43 1.24
C LEU A 296 -7.77 16.99 2.69
N SER A 297 -7.66 15.70 2.99
CA SER A 297 -7.85 15.18 4.35
C SER A 297 -6.82 15.75 5.32
N LEU A 298 -5.55 15.88 4.89
CA LEU A 298 -4.49 16.39 5.72
C LEU A 298 -4.62 17.88 6.03
N ILE A 299 -5.14 18.68 5.11
CA ILE A 299 -5.44 20.10 5.38
C ILE A 299 -6.44 20.22 6.53
N HIS A 300 -7.48 19.41 6.54
CA HIS A 300 -8.50 19.44 7.61
C HIS A 300 -8.02 18.85 8.94
N ILE A 301 -7.12 17.86 8.92
CA ILE A 301 -6.57 17.27 10.16
C ILE A 301 -5.52 18.20 10.81
N SER A 302 -4.88 19.06 10.05
CA SER A 302 -3.79 19.91 10.52
C SER A 302 -4.16 21.34 10.94
N GLU A 303 -5.40 21.77 10.69
CA GLU A 303 -5.90 23.03 11.26
C GLU A 303 -6.39 22.75 12.69
N PRO A 304 -5.69 23.25 13.74
CA PRO A 304 -6.23 23.20 15.09
C PRO A 304 -7.45 24.13 15.13
N THR A 305 -8.61 23.59 15.46
CA THR A 305 -9.79 24.36 15.89
C THR A 305 -9.52 25.05 17.20
#